data_8144d7cade5922cf54a16633c2dc0504
#
_entry.id   8144d7cade5922cf54a16633c2dc0504
#
_cell.length_a   1.000
_cell.length_b   1.000
_cell.length_c   1.000
_cell.angle_alpha   90.00
_cell.angle_beta   90.00
_cell.angle_gamma   90.00
#
_symmetry.space_group_name_H-M   'P 1'
#
loop_
_entity.id
_entity.type
_entity.pdbx_description
1 polymer ?
#
loop_
_entity_poly.entity_id
_entity_poly.type
_entity_poly.pdbx_seq_one_letter_code
_entity_poly.pdbx_strand_id
1 'polypeptide(L)'
;MSVLERIVDSTREDVARRRQAVPLSELEQQAAGTRDDRPFSEALTRPGISVIAEHKRRSPSAGEIRHGTTVTEIVEAYERGGAAALSILTEGHHFGGSLDDLRDARAASVLPILRKDFIVDPYQVYESAVAGADAILLIVAALGEDDLVLLHREALGIDLDVLVEVHNEQELERALDVVDADVIGINNRDLVDFSVDVERTYDLLSDVPAGKTVVSESGFHTRAQLDDLERVGVDAVLIGESLMRAADIEAACRDLTGGAEPEAL
;
A
#
# COMPACT_ATOMS: atom_id res chain seq x y z
N MET A 1 -21.13 2.59 14.86
CA MET A 1 -19.74 2.93 14.50
C MET A 1 -19.10 1.67 13.93
N SER A 2 -18.74 1.70 12.65
CA SER A 2 -18.07 0.61 11.95
C SER A 2 -16.65 0.41 12.48
N VAL A 3 -15.96 -0.66 12.03
CA VAL A 3 -14.54 -0.86 12.36
C VAL A 3 -13.71 0.25 11.73
N LEU A 4 -13.98 0.61 10.48
CA LEU A 4 -13.31 1.68 9.77
C LEU A 4 -13.44 3.03 10.51
N GLU A 5 -14.64 3.43 10.93
CA GLU A 5 -14.84 4.67 11.68
C GLU A 5 -14.00 4.71 12.97
N ARG A 6 -13.92 3.60 13.70
CA ARG A 6 -13.08 3.54 14.92
C ARG A 6 -11.59 3.69 14.62
N ILE A 7 -11.12 3.09 13.52
CA ILE A 7 -9.71 3.21 13.10
C ILE A 7 -9.43 4.66 12.70
N VAL A 8 -10.28 5.27 11.90
CA VAL A 8 -10.14 6.67 11.48
C VAL A 8 -10.10 7.61 12.68
N ASP A 9 -11.00 7.44 13.66
CA ASP A 9 -11.03 8.27 14.86
C ASP A 9 -9.76 8.11 15.70
N SER A 10 -9.31 6.87 15.94
CA SER A 10 -8.05 6.62 16.67
C SER A 10 -6.84 7.18 15.92
N THR A 11 -6.83 7.11 14.59
CA THR A 11 -5.75 7.69 13.76
C THR A 11 -5.71 9.21 13.90
N ARG A 12 -6.87 9.89 13.88
CA ARG A 12 -6.93 11.36 14.08
C ARG A 12 -6.39 11.77 15.44
N GLU A 13 -6.71 11.01 16.50
CA GLU A 13 -6.16 11.26 17.85
C GLU A 13 -4.64 11.08 17.88
N ASP A 14 -4.12 10.04 17.23
CA ASP A 14 -2.68 9.77 17.14
C ASP A 14 -1.95 10.87 16.36
N VAL A 15 -2.50 11.31 15.24
CA VAL A 15 -1.97 12.45 14.46
C VAL A 15 -1.93 13.71 15.32
N ALA A 16 -3.00 14.00 16.05
CA ALA A 16 -3.06 15.17 16.93
C ALA A 16 -1.96 15.15 18.01
N ARG A 17 -1.65 13.95 18.58
CA ARG A 17 -0.55 13.79 19.53
C ARG A 17 0.82 13.98 18.88
N ARG A 18 1.06 13.38 17.70
CA ARG A 18 2.33 13.50 16.97
C ARG A 18 2.59 14.94 16.53
N ARG A 19 1.56 15.67 16.09
CA ARG A 19 1.64 17.09 15.71
C ARG A 19 2.04 18.00 16.87
N GLN A 20 1.71 17.64 18.11
CA GLN A 20 2.16 18.38 19.29
C GLN A 20 3.65 18.15 19.57
N ALA A 21 4.19 16.98 19.26
CA ALA A 21 5.59 16.66 19.46
C ALA A 21 6.49 17.21 18.34
N VAL A 22 6.04 17.11 17.09
CA VAL A 22 6.73 17.60 15.89
C VAL A 22 5.76 18.45 15.09
N PRO A 23 5.97 19.78 14.96
CA PRO A 23 5.09 20.65 14.16
C PRO A 23 5.11 20.29 12.67
N LEU A 24 3.98 20.49 11.97
CA LEU A 24 3.86 20.25 10.52
C LEU A 24 4.98 20.98 9.74
N SER A 25 5.26 22.24 10.07
CA SER A 25 6.29 23.02 9.40
C SER A 25 7.70 22.42 9.46
N GLU A 26 7.99 21.62 10.48
CA GLU A 26 9.24 20.88 10.58
C GLU A 26 9.27 19.70 9.61
N LEU A 27 8.17 18.95 9.48
CA LEU A 27 8.04 17.87 8.51
C LEU A 27 8.09 18.40 7.07
N GLU A 28 7.44 19.53 6.79
CA GLU A 28 7.49 20.20 5.48
C GLU A 28 8.93 20.56 5.10
N GLN A 29 9.70 21.11 6.03
CA GLN A 29 11.12 21.43 5.79
C GLN A 29 11.97 20.19 5.55
N GLN A 30 11.73 19.11 6.30
CA GLN A 30 12.46 17.85 6.13
C GLN A 30 12.08 17.16 4.80
N ALA A 31 10.82 17.18 4.42
CA ALA A 31 10.32 16.61 3.18
C ALA A 31 10.79 17.36 1.91
N ALA A 32 11.08 18.65 2.03
CA ALA A 32 11.61 19.46 0.93
C ALA A 32 13.07 19.13 0.55
N GLY A 33 13.71 18.21 1.26
CA GLY A 33 15.06 17.71 0.93
C GLY A 33 15.07 16.88 -0.36
N THR A 34 16.26 16.68 -0.92
CA THR A 34 16.43 15.80 -2.09
C THR A 34 16.07 14.36 -1.69
N ARG A 35 15.10 13.78 -2.37
CA ARG A 35 14.73 12.37 -2.25
C ARG A 35 15.34 11.61 -3.43
N ASP A 36 15.72 10.35 -3.19
CA ASP A 36 16.03 9.45 -4.30
C ASP A 36 14.74 9.17 -5.07
N ASP A 37 14.82 9.20 -6.40
CA ASP A 37 13.69 8.90 -7.26
C ASP A 37 13.47 7.38 -7.32
N ARG A 38 12.34 6.94 -6.77
CA ARG A 38 11.88 5.55 -6.80
C ARG A 38 10.41 5.54 -7.17
N PRO A 39 10.09 5.71 -8.47
CA PRO A 39 8.71 5.83 -8.91
C PRO A 39 7.94 4.54 -8.63
N PHE A 40 7.04 4.58 -7.66
CA PHE A 40 6.23 3.43 -7.25
C PHE A 40 5.30 3.00 -8.39
N SER A 41 4.63 3.95 -9.03
CA SER A 41 3.71 3.67 -10.14
C SER A 41 4.41 2.99 -11.33
N GLU A 42 5.62 3.44 -11.71
CA GLU A 42 6.38 2.84 -12.80
C GLU A 42 6.85 1.42 -12.48
N ALA A 43 7.18 1.15 -11.22
CA ALA A 43 7.58 -0.19 -10.79
C ALA A 43 6.46 -1.22 -10.96
N LEU A 44 5.19 -0.79 -10.96
CA LEU A 44 4.03 -1.65 -11.12
C LEU A 44 3.68 -1.98 -12.58
N THR A 45 4.14 -1.17 -13.54
CA THR A 45 3.79 -1.30 -14.97
C THR A 45 4.84 -2.04 -15.79
N ARG A 46 5.74 -2.79 -15.14
CA ARG A 46 6.73 -3.64 -15.83
C ARG A 46 6.03 -4.80 -16.56
N PRO A 47 6.67 -5.37 -17.62
CA PRO A 47 6.11 -6.55 -18.28
C PRO A 47 5.84 -7.71 -17.31
N GLY A 48 4.65 -8.28 -17.38
CA GLY A 48 4.16 -9.28 -16.43
C GLY A 48 3.42 -8.63 -15.26
N ILE A 49 2.79 -9.46 -14.42
CA ILE A 49 2.10 -8.97 -13.23
C ILE A 49 3.08 -8.68 -12.10
N SER A 50 3.07 -7.47 -11.58
CA SER A 50 3.95 -7.03 -10.50
C SER A 50 3.45 -7.48 -9.12
N VAL A 51 4.36 -7.78 -8.19
CA VAL A 51 4.02 -8.11 -6.80
C VAL A 51 4.45 -6.99 -5.88
N ILE A 52 3.48 -6.40 -5.16
CA ILE A 52 3.71 -5.53 -4.01
C ILE A 52 3.70 -6.42 -2.77
N ALA A 53 4.88 -6.64 -2.18
CA ALA A 53 5.02 -7.53 -1.03
C ALA A 53 4.80 -6.76 0.29
N GLU A 54 3.79 -7.18 1.08
CA GLU A 54 3.37 -6.47 2.28
C GLU A 54 3.99 -7.05 3.55
N HIS A 55 4.64 -6.19 4.32
CA HIS A 55 5.01 -6.47 5.71
C HIS A 55 3.85 -6.09 6.64
N LYS A 56 3.37 -7.09 7.39
CA LYS A 56 2.27 -6.94 8.34
C LYS A 56 2.43 -7.88 9.52
N ARG A 57 2.56 -7.35 10.75
CA ARG A 57 2.74 -8.17 11.96
C ARG A 57 1.47 -8.87 12.40
N ARG A 58 0.34 -8.19 12.30
CA ARG A 58 -0.99 -8.71 12.66
C ARG A 58 -2.09 -8.06 11.84
N SER A 59 -3.28 -8.62 11.89
CA SER A 59 -4.48 -7.98 11.35
C SER A 59 -5.69 -8.30 12.21
N PRO A 60 -6.77 -7.50 12.14
CA PRO A 60 -8.02 -7.79 12.87
C PRO A 60 -8.62 -9.17 12.54
N SER A 61 -8.46 -9.64 11.30
CA SER A 61 -9.01 -10.92 10.82
C SER A 61 -8.12 -12.13 11.12
N ALA A 62 -6.80 -11.97 11.12
CA ALA A 62 -5.85 -13.08 11.24
C ALA A 62 -5.12 -13.17 12.59
N GLY A 63 -5.28 -12.13 13.45
CA GLY A 63 -4.49 -11.99 14.66
C GLY A 63 -3.02 -11.78 14.35
N GLU A 64 -2.14 -12.29 15.19
CA GLU A 64 -0.70 -12.23 14.99
C GLU A 64 -0.26 -13.22 13.88
N ILE A 65 0.60 -12.75 12.95
CA ILE A 65 0.92 -13.47 11.73
C ILE A 65 2.31 -14.11 11.82
N ARG A 66 3.31 -13.37 12.32
CA ARG A 66 4.68 -13.86 12.41
C ARG A 66 5.41 -13.29 13.62
N HIS A 67 6.23 -14.12 14.27
CA HIS A 67 7.10 -13.75 15.38
C HIS A 67 8.59 -13.90 15.03
N GLY A 68 9.43 -13.14 15.72
CA GLY A 68 10.88 -13.38 15.78
C GLY A 68 11.64 -13.03 14.51
N THR A 69 11.02 -12.32 13.56
CA THR A 69 11.68 -11.84 12.34
C THR A 69 11.59 -10.32 12.29
N THR A 70 12.69 -9.65 11.95
CA THR A 70 12.75 -8.21 11.79
C THR A 70 12.16 -7.74 10.47
N VAL A 71 11.78 -6.47 10.37
CA VAL A 71 11.35 -5.86 9.10
C VAL A 71 12.44 -5.99 8.05
N THR A 72 13.70 -5.70 8.42
CA THR A 72 14.88 -5.83 7.57
C THR A 72 14.98 -7.21 6.91
N GLU A 73 14.93 -8.29 7.70
CA GLU A 73 15.02 -9.66 7.18
C GLU A 73 13.89 -9.98 6.19
N ILE A 74 12.69 -9.46 6.45
CA ILE A 74 11.51 -9.69 5.61
C ILE A 74 11.62 -8.93 4.29
N VAL A 75 11.94 -7.63 4.32
CA VAL A 75 12.00 -6.83 3.09
C VAL A 75 13.17 -7.23 2.21
N GLU A 76 14.31 -7.61 2.78
CA GLU A 76 15.42 -8.20 2.02
C GLU A 76 15.03 -9.52 1.34
N ALA A 77 14.23 -10.37 2.00
CA ALA A 77 13.73 -11.60 1.41
C ALA A 77 12.74 -11.32 0.27
N TYR A 78 11.88 -10.29 0.41
CA TYR A 78 10.97 -9.85 -0.65
C TYR A 78 11.73 -9.33 -1.87
N GLU A 79 12.76 -8.49 -1.65
CA GLU A 79 13.60 -7.96 -2.72
C GLU A 79 14.33 -9.08 -3.46
N ARG A 80 14.99 -10.02 -2.77
CA ARG A 80 15.61 -11.21 -3.39
C ARG A 80 14.60 -12.15 -4.05
N GLY A 81 13.36 -12.16 -3.57
CA GLY A 81 12.24 -12.89 -4.16
C GLY A 81 11.64 -12.22 -5.40
N GLY A 82 12.15 -11.04 -5.82
CA GLY A 82 11.72 -10.35 -7.04
C GLY A 82 10.47 -9.48 -6.88
N ALA A 83 10.10 -9.06 -5.67
CA ALA A 83 9.03 -8.08 -5.48
C ALA A 83 9.33 -6.79 -6.27
N ALA A 84 8.30 -6.20 -6.88
CA ALA A 84 8.43 -4.93 -7.61
C ALA A 84 8.40 -3.72 -6.67
N ALA A 85 7.67 -3.81 -5.57
CA ALA A 85 7.54 -2.79 -4.54
C ALA A 85 7.24 -3.42 -3.17
N LEU A 86 7.41 -2.64 -2.12
CA LEU A 86 7.08 -3.01 -0.75
C LEU A 86 5.84 -2.25 -0.27
N SER A 87 5.05 -2.89 0.59
CA SER A 87 3.97 -2.27 1.35
C SER A 87 4.24 -2.45 2.84
N ILE A 88 4.34 -1.36 3.59
CA ILE A 88 4.67 -1.40 5.02
C ILE A 88 3.49 -0.87 5.83
N LEU A 89 2.87 -1.77 6.62
CA LEU A 89 1.82 -1.37 7.56
C LEU A 89 2.42 -0.51 8.68
N THR A 90 1.90 0.71 8.85
CA THR A 90 2.34 1.63 9.91
C THR A 90 1.26 1.93 10.94
N GLU A 91 0.02 1.46 10.75
CA GLU A 91 -1.04 1.57 11.74
C GLU A 91 -0.73 0.71 12.98
N GLY A 92 -0.72 1.33 14.17
CA GLY A 92 -0.24 0.71 15.40
C GLY A 92 -1.28 -0.13 16.14
N HIS A 93 -2.49 0.41 16.32
CA HIS A 93 -3.49 -0.17 17.22
C HIS A 93 -4.05 -1.51 16.75
N HIS A 94 -4.34 -1.63 15.47
CA HIS A 94 -5.01 -2.79 14.89
C HIS A 94 -4.06 -3.71 14.14
N PHE A 95 -3.01 -3.15 13.51
CA PHE A 95 -2.08 -3.91 12.67
C PHE A 95 -0.68 -4.06 13.28
N GLY A 96 -0.39 -3.37 14.39
CA GLY A 96 0.88 -3.49 15.13
C GLY A 96 2.09 -2.95 14.36
N GLY A 97 1.84 -2.05 13.40
CA GLY A 97 2.86 -1.39 12.62
C GLY A 97 3.40 -0.12 13.30
N SER A 98 4.40 0.47 12.71
CA SER A 98 4.99 1.73 13.15
C SER A 98 5.71 2.45 12.02
N LEU A 99 5.96 3.75 12.17
CA LEU A 99 6.83 4.49 11.25
C LEU A 99 8.30 4.05 11.34
N ASP A 100 8.71 3.44 12.46
CA ASP A 100 10.05 2.86 12.57
C ASP A 100 10.18 1.64 11.65
N ASP A 101 9.12 0.84 11.47
CA ASP A 101 9.10 -0.24 10.49
C ASP A 101 9.32 0.26 9.06
N LEU A 102 8.73 1.41 8.72
CA LEU A 102 8.92 2.05 7.42
C LEU A 102 10.38 2.53 7.24
N ARG A 103 10.97 3.14 8.26
CA ARG A 103 12.37 3.59 8.25
C ARG A 103 13.34 2.42 8.15
N ASP A 104 13.08 1.34 8.89
CA ASP A 104 13.89 0.11 8.83
C ASP A 104 13.79 -0.54 7.45
N ALA A 105 12.60 -0.59 6.85
CA ALA A 105 12.40 -1.08 5.49
C ALA A 105 13.17 -0.23 4.47
N ARG A 106 13.10 1.12 4.59
CA ARG A 106 13.82 2.04 3.70
C ARG A 106 15.33 1.87 3.79
N ALA A 107 15.87 1.64 4.99
CA ALA A 107 17.29 1.42 5.21
C ALA A 107 17.78 0.08 4.64
N ALA A 108 16.89 -0.91 4.51
CA ALA A 108 17.21 -2.28 4.11
C ALA A 108 16.93 -2.60 2.64
N SER A 109 16.20 -1.75 1.89
CA SER A 109 15.79 -2.05 0.51
C SER A 109 15.86 -0.82 -0.39
N VAL A 110 16.16 -1.05 -1.66
CA VAL A 110 16.13 -0.02 -2.72
C VAL A 110 14.78 0.05 -3.44
N LEU A 111 13.88 -0.91 -3.20
CA LEU A 111 12.56 -0.96 -3.83
C LEU A 111 11.71 0.25 -3.42
N PRO A 112 10.77 0.70 -4.27
CA PRO A 112 9.78 1.68 -3.87
C PRO A 112 8.90 1.14 -2.75
N ILE A 113 8.55 2.03 -1.79
CA ILE A 113 7.80 1.68 -0.58
C ILE A 113 6.48 2.43 -0.51
N LEU A 114 5.38 1.70 -0.44
CA LEU A 114 4.07 2.19 -0.09
C LEU A 114 3.91 2.22 1.45
N ARG A 115 3.59 3.38 2.02
CA ARG A 115 3.05 3.45 3.39
C ARG A 115 1.60 2.97 3.38
N LYS A 116 1.34 1.81 3.96
CA LYS A 116 0.00 1.25 4.14
C LYS A 116 -0.53 1.69 5.50
N ASP A 117 -1.40 2.70 5.50
CA ASP A 117 -1.97 3.31 6.70
C ASP A 117 -3.31 3.98 6.37
N PHE A 118 -4.07 4.40 7.38
CA PHE A 118 -5.26 5.25 7.22
C PHE A 118 -4.80 6.71 7.19
N ILE A 119 -4.54 7.24 6.01
CA ILE A 119 -4.11 8.62 5.82
C ILE A 119 -5.35 9.52 5.81
N VAL A 120 -5.48 10.39 6.83
CA VAL A 120 -6.66 11.23 7.07
C VAL A 120 -6.33 12.70 7.35
N ASP A 121 -5.05 13.06 7.32
CA ASP A 121 -4.55 14.40 7.62
C ASP A 121 -3.28 14.70 6.80
N PRO A 122 -3.11 15.90 6.23
CA PRO A 122 -1.88 16.30 5.51
C PRO A 122 -0.59 16.09 6.30
N TYR A 123 -0.64 16.14 7.63
CA TYR A 123 0.48 15.81 8.49
C TYR A 123 1.10 14.45 8.16
N GLN A 124 0.25 13.43 7.92
CA GLN A 124 0.70 12.08 7.59
C GLN A 124 1.35 11.98 6.21
N VAL A 125 0.98 12.86 5.26
CA VAL A 125 1.60 12.91 3.93
C VAL A 125 3.08 13.30 4.06
N TYR A 126 3.37 14.40 4.76
CA TYR A 126 4.75 14.83 5.00
C TYR A 126 5.53 13.86 5.90
N GLU A 127 4.86 13.31 6.92
CA GLU A 127 5.42 12.27 7.80
C GLU A 127 5.84 11.02 7.00
N SER A 128 5.07 10.64 5.96
CA SER A 128 5.39 9.52 5.06
C SER A 128 6.67 9.78 4.27
N ALA A 129 6.77 10.96 3.67
CA ALA A 129 7.95 11.37 2.92
C ALA A 129 9.22 11.37 3.79
N VAL A 130 9.12 11.94 5.00
CA VAL A 130 10.24 12.00 5.96
C VAL A 130 10.62 10.60 6.46
N ALA A 131 9.67 9.69 6.57
CA ALA A 131 9.96 8.30 6.95
C ALA A 131 10.52 7.44 5.80
N GLY A 132 10.55 7.95 4.56
CA GLY A 132 11.14 7.29 3.40
C GLY A 132 10.14 6.48 2.56
N ALA A 133 8.84 6.78 2.64
CA ALA A 133 7.85 6.24 1.70
C ALA A 133 8.00 6.91 0.33
N ASP A 134 7.74 6.17 -0.73
CA ASP A 134 7.68 6.64 -2.12
C ASP A 134 6.21 6.78 -2.58
N ALA A 135 5.29 6.09 -1.90
CA ALA A 135 3.86 6.18 -2.13
C ALA A 135 3.06 6.14 -0.81
N ILE A 136 1.84 6.67 -0.86
CA ILE A 136 0.85 6.56 0.22
C ILE A 136 -0.43 5.90 -0.26
N LEU A 137 -1.20 5.36 0.70
CA LEU A 137 -2.54 4.84 0.49
C LEU A 137 -3.59 5.90 0.81
N LEU A 138 -4.54 6.13 -0.10
CA LEU A 138 -5.76 6.86 0.20
C LEU A 138 -6.97 5.91 0.04
N ILE A 139 -7.71 5.70 1.11
CA ILE A 139 -8.89 4.81 1.12
C ILE A 139 -10.13 5.66 0.91
N VAL A 140 -10.79 5.50 -0.23
CA VAL A 140 -11.97 6.31 -0.62
C VAL A 140 -13.09 6.19 0.42
N ALA A 141 -13.31 4.98 0.95
CA ALA A 141 -14.31 4.73 2.01
C ALA A 141 -14.03 5.50 3.32
N ALA A 142 -12.79 5.88 3.58
CA ALA A 142 -12.37 6.56 4.82
C ALA A 142 -12.41 8.10 4.72
N LEU A 143 -12.55 8.65 3.51
CA LEU A 143 -12.36 10.07 3.21
C LEU A 143 -13.60 10.72 2.62
N GLY A 144 -13.88 11.97 3.02
CA GLY A 144 -14.77 12.86 2.26
C GLY A 144 -14.10 13.35 0.98
N GLU A 145 -14.89 13.93 0.06
CA GLU A 145 -14.34 14.42 -1.22
C GLU A 145 -13.26 15.49 -1.03
N ASP A 146 -13.52 16.48 -0.16
CA ASP A 146 -12.57 17.57 0.10
C ASP A 146 -11.24 17.04 0.67
N ASP A 147 -11.30 16.04 1.59
CA ASP A 147 -10.12 15.42 2.17
C ASP A 147 -9.37 14.60 1.12
N LEU A 148 -10.09 13.84 0.27
CA LEU A 148 -9.48 13.03 -0.80
C LEU A 148 -8.71 13.91 -1.78
N VAL A 149 -9.32 15.03 -2.25
CA VAL A 149 -8.67 16.02 -3.13
C VAL A 149 -7.45 16.65 -2.46
N LEU A 150 -7.61 17.08 -1.19
CA LEU A 150 -6.54 17.71 -0.45
C LEU A 150 -5.33 16.79 -0.30
N LEU A 151 -5.54 15.57 0.21
CA LEU A 151 -4.46 14.61 0.50
C LEU A 151 -3.78 14.13 -0.78
N HIS A 152 -4.54 13.87 -1.84
CA HIS A 152 -4.00 13.49 -3.15
C HIS A 152 -3.11 14.59 -3.72
N ARG A 153 -3.60 15.84 -3.74
CA ARG A 153 -2.82 16.97 -4.21
C ARG A 153 -1.55 17.22 -3.38
N GLU A 154 -1.64 17.16 -2.04
CA GLU A 154 -0.48 17.33 -1.16
C GLU A 154 0.58 16.26 -1.40
N ALA A 155 0.16 15.00 -1.63
CA ALA A 155 1.07 13.90 -1.93
C ALA A 155 1.83 14.13 -3.24
N LEU A 156 1.10 14.40 -4.33
CA LEU A 156 1.71 14.69 -5.63
C LEU A 156 2.59 15.95 -5.60
N GLY A 157 2.22 16.94 -4.77
CA GLY A 157 2.98 18.18 -4.60
C GLY A 157 4.38 18.00 -3.96
N ILE A 158 4.65 16.84 -3.37
CA ILE A 158 5.94 16.47 -2.78
C ILE A 158 6.52 15.17 -3.37
N ASP A 159 6.13 14.85 -4.60
CA ASP A 159 6.60 13.69 -5.38
C ASP A 159 6.36 12.33 -4.68
N LEU A 160 5.21 12.18 -4.00
CA LEU A 160 4.71 10.90 -3.54
C LEU A 160 3.67 10.37 -4.52
N ASP A 161 3.83 9.13 -4.97
CA ASP A 161 2.77 8.41 -5.67
C ASP A 161 1.59 8.10 -4.73
N VAL A 162 0.41 7.91 -5.29
CA VAL A 162 -0.81 7.64 -4.52
C VAL A 162 -1.50 6.39 -5.04
N LEU A 163 -1.63 5.37 -4.18
CA LEU A 163 -2.53 4.24 -4.40
C LEU A 163 -3.91 4.59 -3.84
N VAL A 164 -4.92 4.73 -4.71
CA VAL A 164 -6.29 5.05 -4.31
C VAL A 164 -7.09 3.76 -4.19
N GLU A 165 -7.42 3.36 -2.96
CA GLU A 165 -8.11 2.11 -2.66
C GLU A 165 -9.62 2.26 -2.74
N VAL A 166 -10.28 1.33 -3.47
CA VAL A 166 -11.72 1.27 -3.70
C VAL A 166 -12.27 -0.12 -3.42
N HIS A 167 -13.56 -0.22 -3.01
CA HIS A 167 -14.23 -1.47 -2.68
C HIS A 167 -15.52 -1.71 -3.47
N ASN A 168 -16.00 -0.73 -4.22
CA ASN A 168 -17.24 -0.80 -5.00
C ASN A 168 -17.23 0.25 -6.12
N GLU A 169 -18.25 0.15 -6.99
CA GLU A 169 -18.42 1.00 -8.17
C GLU A 169 -18.53 2.49 -7.81
N GLN A 170 -19.23 2.86 -6.74
CA GLN A 170 -19.37 4.25 -6.31
C GLN A 170 -18.03 4.85 -5.82
N GLU A 171 -17.22 4.05 -5.14
CA GLU A 171 -15.88 4.46 -4.71
C GLU A 171 -14.93 4.59 -5.91
N LEU A 172 -15.02 3.69 -6.90
CA LEU A 172 -14.27 3.78 -8.15
C LEU A 172 -14.64 5.05 -8.93
N GLU A 173 -15.92 5.34 -9.09
CA GLU A 173 -16.40 6.57 -9.72
C GLU A 173 -15.82 7.82 -9.02
N ARG A 174 -15.86 7.85 -7.68
CA ARG A 174 -15.24 8.94 -6.91
C ARG A 174 -13.74 9.05 -7.11
N ALA A 175 -13.01 7.94 -7.16
CA ALA A 175 -11.56 7.94 -7.40
C ALA A 175 -11.21 8.50 -8.77
N LEU A 176 -12.02 8.22 -9.77
CA LEU A 176 -11.82 8.69 -11.14
C LEU A 176 -12.26 10.15 -11.32
N ASP A 177 -13.47 10.51 -10.88
CA ASP A 177 -14.07 11.81 -11.15
C ASP A 177 -13.50 12.92 -10.26
N VAL A 178 -13.13 12.59 -8.99
CA VAL A 178 -12.73 13.59 -8.00
C VAL A 178 -11.21 13.87 -8.04
N VAL A 179 -10.38 12.85 -8.22
CA VAL A 179 -8.91 12.98 -8.18
C VAL A 179 -8.20 12.45 -9.42
N ASP A 180 -8.93 11.91 -10.40
CA ASP A 180 -8.35 11.32 -11.62
C ASP A 180 -7.21 10.32 -11.29
N ALA A 181 -7.47 9.40 -10.34
CA ALA A 181 -6.48 8.50 -9.78
C ALA A 181 -5.72 7.73 -10.87
N ASP A 182 -4.39 7.76 -10.84
CA ASP A 182 -3.54 7.04 -11.81
C ASP A 182 -3.29 5.60 -11.39
N VAL A 183 -3.18 5.32 -10.06
CA VAL A 183 -3.02 3.98 -9.53
C VAL A 183 -4.23 3.65 -8.65
N ILE A 184 -5.00 2.66 -9.07
CA ILE A 184 -6.26 2.24 -8.46
C ILE A 184 -6.06 0.89 -7.79
N GLY A 185 -6.31 0.83 -6.48
CA GLY A 185 -6.31 -0.40 -5.69
C GLY A 185 -7.73 -0.95 -5.54
N ILE A 186 -8.02 -2.11 -6.10
CA ILE A 186 -9.28 -2.81 -5.88
C ILE A 186 -9.08 -3.78 -4.71
N ASN A 187 -9.64 -3.45 -3.54
CA ASN A 187 -9.51 -4.30 -2.37
C ASN A 187 -10.70 -5.27 -2.26
N ASN A 188 -10.40 -6.55 -2.43
CA ASN A 188 -11.37 -7.64 -2.33
C ASN A 188 -11.86 -7.90 -0.89
N ARG A 189 -11.17 -7.31 0.11
CA ARG A 189 -11.58 -7.45 1.51
C ARG A 189 -12.54 -6.34 1.90
N ASP A 190 -13.71 -6.73 2.38
CA ASP A 190 -14.67 -5.79 2.96
C ASP A 190 -14.14 -5.22 4.29
N LEU A 191 -14.32 -3.91 4.51
CA LEU A 191 -13.86 -3.22 5.73
C LEU A 191 -14.86 -3.34 6.91
N VAL A 192 -16.03 -3.92 6.68
CA VAL A 192 -17.07 -4.08 7.70
C VAL A 192 -16.97 -5.43 8.38
N ASP A 193 -16.90 -6.52 7.59
CA ASP A 193 -16.94 -7.90 8.09
C ASP A 193 -15.66 -8.70 7.80
N PHE A 194 -14.70 -8.09 7.09
CA PHE A 194 -13.43 -8.69 6.66
C PHE A 194 -13.57 -9.90 5.72
N SER A 195 -14.74 -10.14 5.16
CA SER A 195 -14.92 -11.13 4.09
C SER A 195 -14.07 -10.77 2.86
N VAL A 196 -13.68 -11.78 2.08
CA VAL A 196 -12.89 -11.59 0.86
C VAL A 196 -13.68 -12.12 -0.31
N ASP A 197 -13.93 -11.26 -1.28
CA ASP A 197 -14.62 -11.57 -2.52
C ASP A 197 -13.72 -11.19 -3.72
N VAL A 198 -13.04 -12.17 -4.30
CA VAL A 198 -12.12 -11.95 -5.42
C VAL A 198 -12.80 -11.55 -6.72
N GLU A 199 -14.11 -11.84 -6.86
CA GLU A 199 -14.89 -11.42 -8.03
C GLU A 199 -14.98 -9.90 -8.14
N ARG A 200 -14.89 -9.18 -7.01
CA ARG A 200 -14.86 -7.71 -6.98
C ARG A 200 -13.81 -7.11 -7.92
N THR A 201 -12.60 -7.70 -7.98
CA THR A 201 -11.57 -7.24 -8.91
C THR A 201 -12.06 -7.33 -10.36
N TYR A 202 -12.65 -8.45 -10.74
CA TYR A 202 -13.12 -8.65 -12.12
C TYR A 202 -14.32 -7.75 -12.46
N ASP A 203 -15.22 -7.55 -11.51
CA ASP A 203 -16.39 -6.69 -11.69
C ASP A 203 -15.97 -5.22 -11.91
N LEU A 204 -15.13 -4.67 -11.03
CA LEU A 204 -14.72 -3.28 -11.10
C LEU A 204 -13.73 -2.98 -12.22
N LEU A 205 -12.89 -3.95 -12.59
CA LEU A 205 -11.88 -3.78 -13.64
C LEU A 205 -12.50 -3.32 -14.97
N SER A 206 -13.71 -3.76 -15.29
CA SER A 206 -14.42 -3.39 -16.51
C SER A 206 -14.73 -1.89 -16.62
N ASP A 207 -14.79 -1.20 -15.50
CA ASP A 207 -15.14 0.23 -15.39
C ASP A 207 -13.91 1.13 -15.24
N VAL A 208 -12.71 0.54 -15.11
CA VAL A 208 -11.45 1.31 -15.07
C VAL A 208 -11.06 1.76 -16.48
N PRO A 209 -10.85 3.06 -16.72
CA PRO A 209 -10.41 3.55 -18.02
C PRO A 209 -9.01 3.04 -18.40
N ALA A 210 -8.79 2.83 -19.70
CA ALA A 210 -7.48 2.47 -20.22
C ALA A 210 -6.42 3.53 -19.85
N GLY A 211 -5.23 3.06 -19.48
CA GLY A 211 -4.10 3.93 -19.10
C GLY A 211 -3.96 4.16 -17.59
N LYS A 212 -4.89 3.65 -16.78
CA LYS A 212 -4.73 3.59 -15.33
C LYS A 212 -4.02 2.30 -14.92
N THR A 213 -3.24 2.36 -13.84
CA THR A 213 -2.58 1.20 -13.24
C THR A 213 -3.51 0.54 -12.23
N VAL A 214 -3.80 -0.74 -12.38
CA VAL A 214 -4.72 -1.48 -11.50
C VAL A 214 -3.96 -2.43 -10.59
N VAL A 215 -4.17 -2.27 -9.30
CA VAL A 215 -3.65 -3.14 -8.24
C VAL A 215 -4.80 -3.93 -7.64
N SER A 216 -4.72 -5.27 -7.64
CA SER A 216 -5.67 -6.09 -6.89
C SER A 216 -5.12 -6.43 -5.51
N GLU A 217 -5.95 -6.25 -4.47
CA GLU A 217 -5.57 -6.47 -3.08
C GLU A 217 -6.43 -7.55 -2.43
N SER A 218 -5.82 -8.37 -1.60
CA SER A 218 -6.46 -9.46 -0.84
C SER A 218 -7.00 -10.62 -1.69
N GLY A 219 -6.80 -11.85 -1.21
CA GLY A 219 -7.45 -13.06 -1.74
C GLY A 219 -6.63 -13.89 -2.71
N PHE A 220 -5.51 -13.40 -3.21
CA PHE A 220 -4.65 -14.11 -4.17
C PHE A 220 -3.40 -14.68 -3.49
N HIS A 221 -3.05 -15.94 -3.82
CA HIS A 221 -2.02 -16.69 -3.09
C HIS A 221 -1.15 -17.59 -3.98
N THR A 222 -1.49 -17.74 -5.26
CA THR A 222 -0.79 -18.64 -6.18
C THR A 222 -0.43 -17.96 -7.49
N ARG A 223 0.69 -18.35 -8.10
CA ARG A 223 1.11 -17.83 -9.41
C ARG A 223 0.03 -17.99 -10.47
N ALA A 224 -0.66 -19.11 -10.49
CA ALA A 224 -1.74 -19.35 -11.47
C ALA A 224 -2.87 -18.30 -11.38
N GLN A 225 -3.24 -17.88 -10.16
CA GLN A 225 -4.21 -16.81 -9.96
C GLN A 225 -3.67 -15.46 -10.45
N LEU A 226 -2.39 -15.20 -10.26
CA LEU A 226 -1.75 -13.98 -10.76
C LEU A 226 -1.71 -13.96 -12.29
N ASP A 227 -1.41 -15.11 -12.93
CA ASP A 227 -1.46 -15.24 -14.38
C ASP A 227 -2.87 -15.01 -14.95
N ASP A 228 -3.90 -15.38 -14.21
CA ASP A 228 -5.30 -15.10 -14.59
C ASP A 228 -5.62 -13.60 -14.50
N LEU A 229 -5.15 -12.91 -13.44
CA LEU A 229 -5.29 -11.47 -13.28
C LEU A 229 -4.54 -10.68 -14.38
N GLU A 230 -3.32 -11.08 -14.71
CA GLU A 230 -2.54 -10.49 -15.80
C GLU A 230 -3.29 -10.56 -17.13
N ARG A 231 -3.91 -11.70 -17.46
CA ARG A 231 -4.66 -11.88 -18.72
C ARG A 231 -5.86 -10.96 -18.84
N VAL A 232 -6.45 -10.54 -17.74
CA VAL A 232 -7.59 -9.63 -17.77
C VAL A 232 -7.20 -8.16 -17.65
N GLY A 233 -5.90 -7.85 -17.43
CA GLY A 233 -5.38 -6.49 -17.46
C GLY A 233 -5.12 -5.88 -16.08
N VAL A 234 -4.94 -6.68 -15.04
CA VAL A 234 -4.42 -6.22 -13.73
C VAL A 234 -2.90 -6.10 -13.82
N ASP A 235 -2.34 -4.96 -13.41
CA ASP A 235 -0.91 -4.66 -13.50
C ASP A 235 -0.13 -5.19 -12.30
N ALA A 236 -0.71 -5.15 -11.11
CA ALA A 236 -0.05 -5.57 -9.89
C ALA A 236 -1.01 -6.23 -8.87
N VAL A 237 -0.42 -7.01 -7.96
CA VAL A 237 -1.14 -7.56 -6.80
C VAL A 237 -0.42 -7.20 -5.50
N LEU A 238 -1.19 -6.83 -4.48
CA LEU A 238 -0.69 -6.58 -3.14
C LEU A 238 -0.93 -7.83 -2.28
N ILE A 239 0.15 -8.46 -1.82
CA ILE A 239 0.13 -9.73 -1.09
C ILE A 239 0.93 -9.62 0.21
N GLY A 240 0.28 -9.91 1.33
CA GLY A 240 0.91 -9.87 2.66
C GLY A 240 0.81 -11.19 3.41
N GLU A 241 -0.41 -11.59 3.78
CA GLU A 241 -0.61 -12.66 4.75
C GLU A 241 0.02 -14.01 4.33
N SER A 242 -0.13 -14.42 3.08
CA SER A 242 0.44 -15.68 2.58
C SER A 242 1.97 -15.66 2.58
N LEU A 243 2.59 -14.54 2.18
CA LEU A 243 4.02 -14.35 2.23
C LEU A 243 4.54 -14.35 3.67
N MET A 244 3.90 -13.59 4.56
CA MET A 244 4.29 -13.52 5.97
C MET A 244 4.15 -14.84 6.72
N ARG A 245 3.24 -15.73 6.30
CA ARG A 245 3.05 -17.07 6.88
C ARG A 245 3.99 -18.14 6.29
N ALA A 246 4.63 -17.85 5.16
CA ALA A 246 5.50 -18.83 4.50
C ALA A 246 6.70 -19.19 5.38
N ALA A 247 7.09 -20.46 5.37
CA ALA A 247 8.28 -20.93 6.07
C ALA A 247 9.56 -20.29 5.50
N ASP A 248 9.62 -20.17 4.18
CA ASP A 248 10.65 -19.48 3.40
C ASP A 248 9.97 -18.35 2.62
N ILE A 249 10.16 -17.11 3.09
CA ILE A 249 9.55 -15.90 2.52
C ILE A 249 10.10 -15.62 1.12
N GLU A 250 11.41 -15.76 0.93
CA GLU A 250 12.07 -15.49 -0.34
C GLU A 250 11.58 -16.46 -1.42
N ALA A 251 11.55 -17.76 -1.11
CA ALA A 251 11.04 -18.76 -2.04
C ALA A 251 9.56 -18.51 -2.39
N ALA A 252 8.71 -18.21 -1.39
CA ALA A 252 7.30 -17.94 -1.61
C ALA A 252 7.08 -16.68 -2.47
N CYS A 253 7.88 -15.63 -2.26
CA CYS A 253 7.84 -14.43 -3.08
C CYS A 253 8.28 -14.74 -4.52
N ARG A 254 9.39 -15.48 -4.68
CA ARG A 254 9.91 -15.90 -5.99
C ARG A 254 8.91 -16.76 -6.77
N ASP A 255 8.19 -17.63 -6.10
CA ASP A 255 7.14 -18.45 -6.73
C ASP A 255 6.01 -17.55 -7.29
N LEU A 256 5.63 -16.50 -6.57
CA LEU A 256 4.60 -15.55 -7.01
C LEU A 256 5.07 -14.63 -8.15
N THR A 257 6.31 -14.19 -8.10
CA THR A 257 6.89 -13.30 -9.15
C THR A 257 7.25 -14.05 -10.44
N GLY A 258 7.19 -15.39 -10.43
CA GLY A 258 7.57 -16.22 -11.59
C GLY A 258 9.08 -16.39 -11.76
N GLY A 259 9.88 -16.12 -10.71
CA GLY A 259 11.32 -16.29 -10.73
C GLY A 259 12.07 -15.26 -11.55
N ALA A 260 11.45 -14.14 -11.89
CA ALA A 260 12.15 -13.04 -12.56
C ALA A 260 13.28 -12.53 -11.65
N GLU A 261 14.52 -12.58 -12.11
CA GLU A 261 15.61 -11.86 -11.44
C GLU A 261 15.34 -10.36 -11.58
N PRO A 262 15.49 -9.55 -10.52
CA PRO A 262 15.37 -8.11 -10.63
C PRO A 262 16.39 -7.63 -11.69
N GLU A 263 15.90 -6.99 -12.76
CA GLU A 263 16.81 -6.30 -13.68
C GLU A 263 17.60 -5.27 -12.88
N ALA A 264 18.92 -5.38 -12.92
CA ALA A 264 19.81 -4.44 -12.27
C ALA A 264 19.58 -3.04 -12.87
N LEU A 265 19.14 -2.10 -12.04
CA LEU A 265 19.00 -0.68 -12.34
C LEU A 265 20.36 -0.04 -12.59
#